data_a70c755c94e5e62bcf3c55d5645f49ca
#
_entry.id   a70c755c94e5e62bcf3c55d5645f49ca
#
_cell.length_a   1.000
_cell.length_b   1.000
_cell.length_c   1.000
_cell.angle_alpha   90.00
_cell.angle_beta   90.00
_cell.angle_gamma   90.00
#
_symmetry.space_group_name_H-M   'P 1'
#
loop_
_entity.id
_entity.type
_entity.pdbx_description
1 polymer ?
#
loop_
_entity_poly.entity_id
_entity_poly.type
_entity_poly.pdbx_seq_one_letter_code
_entity_poly.pdbx_strand_id
1 'polypeptide(L)'
;MAEHRPDAILLDLNMPVLDGIGATRRLVAEHPGVAIVVLTTYVDDTNVLEALKAGARSYMTKDADRTDIARALQAAVAGLTVFDPRVHDTLLAATTAPPPAPPVPGALPDALTQREAEILALIAQGLTNPEIAQQLCLSNHTVKSHINRIFTKTSSRDRAAAINYAHRHQLI
;
A
#
# COMPACT_ATOMS: atom_id res chain seq x y z
N MET A 1 -0.96 24.15 4.20
CA MET A 1 0.46 24.05 4.59
C MET A 1 1.14 25.42 4.65
N ALA A 2 0.84 26.35 3.73
CA ALA A 2 1.50 27.67 3.74
C ALA A 2 1.15 28.55 4.95
N GLU A 3 -0.03 28.38 5.54
CA GLU A 3 -0.56 29.21 6.62
C GLU A 3 -0.21 28.68 8.04
N HIS A 4 -0.11 27.35 8.17
CA HIS A 4 0.27 26.68 9.42
C HIS A 4 1.41 25.73 9.10
N ARG A 5 2.56 25.89 9.74
CA ARG A 5 3.71 24.98 9.60
C ARG A 5 3.59 23.86 10.64
N PRO A 6 2.87 22.77 10.34
CA PRO A 6 2.73 21.68 11.31
C PRO A 6 4.06 20.93 11.43
N ASP A 7 4.38 20.47 12.63
CA ASP A 7 5.53 19.61 12.88
C ASP A 7 5.25 18.15 12.50
N ALA A 8 3.97 17.74 12.54
CA ALA A 8 3.53 16.42 12.13
C ALA A 8 2.21 16.45 11.37
N ILE A 9 2.00 15.46 10.50
CA ILE A 9 0.77 15.24 9.74
C ILE A 9 0.29 13.81 9.99
N LEU A 10 -1.00 13.68 10.34
CA LEU A 10 -1.70 12.40 10.33
C LEU A 10 -2.36 12.25 8.96
N LEU A 11 -1.97 11.23 8.21
CA LEU A 11 -2.34 11.06 6.81
C LEU A 11 -3.06 9.74 6.58
N ASP A 12 -4.28 9.79 6.05
CA ASP A 12 -4.99 8.60 5.58
C ASP A 12 -4.40 8.11 4.25
N LEU A 13 -4.19 6.79 4.12
CA LEU A 13 -3.79 6.20 2.83
C LEU A 13 -4.92 6.20 1.81
N ASN A 14 -6.16 6.12 2.26
CA ASN A 14 -7.32 5.88 1.41
C ASN A 14 -8.05 7.18 1.08
N MET A 15 -7.44 8.02 0.26
CA MET A 15 -8.02 9.28 -0.21
C MET A 15 -8.47 9.18 -1.68
N PRO A 16 -9.60 9.83 -2.05
CA PRO A 16 -10.25 9.60 -3.36
C PRO A 16 -9.51 10.19 -4.57
N VAL A 17 -8.68 11.21 -4.40
CA VAL A 17 -8.06 11.96 -5.52
C VAL A 17 -6.57 11.68 -5.64
N LEU A 18 -5.85 11.74 -4.52
CA LEU A 18 -4.43 11.42 -4.42
C LEU A 18 -4.28 10.34 -3.37
N ASP A 19 -3.68 9.20 -3.72
CA ASP A 19 -3.42 8.17 -2.73
C ASP A 19 -2.43 8.66 -1.67
N GLY A 20 -2.57 8.12 -0.45
CA GLY A 20 -1.77 8.57 0.69
C GLY A 20 -0.27 8.34 0.51
N ILE A 21 0.15 7.37 -0.30
CA ILE A 21 1.57 7.10 -0.58
C ILE A 21 2.12 8.19 -1.50
N GLY A 22 1.39 8.53 -2.56
CA GLY A 22 1.72 9.65 -3.44
C GLY A 22 1.74 10.99 -2.69
N ALA A 23 0.77 11.21 -1.78
CA ALA A 23 0.74 12.36 -0.90
C ALA A 23 1.96 12.41 0.03
N THR A 24 2.35 11.27 0.62
CA THR A 24 3.53 11.15 1.47
C THR A 24 4.80 11.55 0.72
N ARG A 25 5.05 11.01 -0.47
CA ARG A 25 6.21 11.35 -1.30
C ARG A 25 6.29 12.83 -1.59
N ARG A 26 5.16 13.44 -1.96
CA ARG A 26 5.08 14.86 -2.27
C ARG A 26 5.33 15.72 -1.03
N LEU A 27 4.72 15.39 0.10
CA LEU A 27 4.89 16.13 1.36
C LEU A 27 6.34 16.05 1.86
N VAL A 28 6.99 14.89 1.79
CA VAL A 28 8.40 14.74 2.17
C VAL A 28 9.31 15.57 1.29
N ALA A 29 9.04 15.62 -0.02
CA ALA A 29 9.84 16.41 -0.96
C ALA A 29 9.65 17.92 -0.77
N GLU A 30 8.42 18.38 -0.57
CA GLU A 30 8.10 19.80 -0.40
C GLU A 30 8.37 20.32 1.02
N HIS A 31 8.30 19.45 2.04
CA HIS A 31 8.39 19.78 3.46
C HIS A 31 9.23 18.75 4.26
N PRO A 32 10.54 18.67 4.04
CA PRO A 32 11.39 17.60 4.60
C PRO A 32 11.47 17.57 6.13
N GLY A 33 11.08 18.66 6.81
CA GLY A 33 11.04 18.74 8.27
C GLY A 33 9.77 18.19 8.93
N VAL A 34 8.71 17.90 8.15
CA VAL A 34 7.43 17.48 8.68
C VAL A 34 7.40 15.96 8.88
N ALA A 35 7.01 15.55 10.09
CA ALA A 35 6.83 14.13 10.39
C ALA A 35 5.48 13.62 9.85
N ILE A 36 5.49 12.54 9.07
CA ILE A 36 4.27 11.93 8.52
C ILE A 36 3.96 10.64 9.27
N VAL A 37 2.79 10.62 9.90
CA VAL A 37 2.20 9.43 10.53
C VAL A 37 1.04 8.97 9.68
N VAL A 38 1.16 7.76 9.14
CA VAL A 38 0.11 7.18 8.31
C VAL A 38 -0.96 6.54 9.19
N LEU A 39 -2.22 6.75 8.85
CA LEU A 39 -3.38 6.14 9.48
C LEU A 39 -4.16 5.33 8.45
N THR A 40 -4.42 4.06 8.72
CA THR A 40 -5.14 3.18 7.80
C THR A 40 -6.22 2.37 8.49
N THR A 41 -7.23 1.93 7.75
CA THR A 41 -8.23 0.98 8.24
C THR A 41 -7.74 -0.45 8.17
N TYR A 42 -6.82 -0.75 7.24
CA TYR A 42 -6.32 -2.11 7.00
C TYR A 42 -4.80 -2.11 6.90
N VAL A 43 -4.18 -3.07 7.60
CA VAL A 43 -2.75 -3.35 7.46
C VAL A 43 -2.58 -4.28 6.26
N ASP A 44 -1.91 -3.80 5.23
CA ASP A 44 -1.53 -4.56 4.04
C ASP A 44 -0.01 -4.40 3.90
N ASP A 45 0.68 -5.52 3.85
CA ASP A 45 2.15 -5.60 3.85
C ASP A 45 2.79 -4.70 2.80
N THR A 46 2.20 -4.64 1.60
CA THR A 46 2.71 -3.81 0.51
C THR A 46 2.53 -2.32 0.79
N ASN A 47 1.38 -1.93 1.34
CA ASN A 47 1.09 -0.53 1.67
C ASN A 47 1.98 0.00 2.80
N VAL A 48 2.26 -0.84 3.81
CA VAL A 48 3.17 -0.49 4.91
C VAL A 48 4.55 -0.17 4.37
N LEU A 49 5.14 -1.08 3.60
CA LEU A 49 6.48 -0.91 3.05
C LEU A 49 6.57 0.27 2.07
N GLU A 50 5.57 0.47 1.22
CA GLU A 50 5.54 1.59 0.28
C GLU A 50 5.40 2.94 0.98
N ALA A 51 4.59 3.03 2.04
CA ALA A 51 4.44 4.25 2.84
C ALA A 51 5.76 4.61 3.55
N LEU A 52 6.45 3.63 4.14
CA LEU A 52 7.75 3.84 4.78
C LEU A 52 8.83 4.23 3.76
N LYS A 53 8.89 3.58 2.60
CA LYS A 53 9.78 3.96 1.49
C LYS A 53 9.48 5.36 0.95
N ALA A 54 8.22 5.79 1.01
CA ALA A 54 7.81 7.14 0.65
C ALA A 54 8.23 8.20 1.67
N GLY A 55 8.68 7.80 2.87
CA GLY A 55 9.18 8.65 3.93
C GLY A 55 8.23 8.86 5.11
N ALA A 56 7.19 8.03 5.25
CA ALA A 56 6.39 8.01 6.47
C ALA A 56 7.26 7.59 7.67
N ARG A 57 7.11 8.27 8.80
CA ARG A 57 7.86 7.95 10.03
C ARG A 57 7.17 6.94 10.92
N SER A 58 5.84 6.89 10.88
CA SER A 58 5.04 5.96 11.69
C SER A 58 3.83 5.49 10.91
N TYR A 59 3.32 4.33 11.29
CA TYR A 59 2.17 3.71 10.64
C TYR A 59 1.26 3.13 11.72
N MET A 60 0.00 3.59 11.75
CA MET A 60 -1.00 3.26 12.75
C MET A 60 -2.29 2.79 12.08
N THR A 61 -3.07 1.99 12.79
CA THR A 61 -4.43 1.63 12.35
C THR A 61 -5.45 2.64 12.86
N LYS A 62 -6.57 2.80 12.17
CA LYS A 62 -7.69 3.66 12.62
C LYS A 62 -8.38 3.13 13.87
N ASP A 63 -8.11 1.87 14.25
CA ASP A 63 -8.59 1.25 15.49
C ASP A 63 -7.71 1.62 16.70
N ALA A 64 -6.55 2.25 16.47
CA ALA A 64 -5.68 2.72 17.54
C ALA A 64 -6.40 3.80 18.36
N ASP A 65 -6.16 3.77 19.67
CA ASP A 65 -6.76 4.74 20.54
C ASP A 65 -6.14 6.15 20.35
N ARG A 66 -6.87 7.18 20.78
CA ARG A 66 -6.41 8.57 20.63
C ARG A 66 -5.08 8.83 21.34
N THR A 67 -4.84 8.15 22.43
CA THR A 67 -3.61 8.30 23.22
C THR A 67 -2.41 7.73 22.46
N ASP A 68 -2.59 6.59 21.79
CA ASP A 68 -1.54 5.95 21.00
C ASP A 68 -1.25 6.75 19.74
N ILE A 69 -2.27 7.30 19.06
CA ILE A 69 -2.08 8.21 17.93
C ILE A 69 -1.32 9.47 18.36
N ALA A 70 -1.67 10.06 19.51
CA ALA A 70 -0.98 11.24 20.03
C ALA A 70 0.49 10.93 20.36
N ARG A 71 0.76 9.78 20.98
CA ARG A 71 2.14 9.31 21.25
C ARG A 71 2.93 9.09 19.96
N ALA A 72 2.32 8.48 18.96
CA ALA A 72 2.95 8.25 17.65
C ALA A 72 3.32 9.57 16.96
N LEU A 73 2.44 10.58 17.01
CA LEU A 73 2.72 11.92 16.49
C LEU A 73 3.88 12.60 17.22
N GLN A 74 3.88 12.59 18.56
CA GLN A 74 4.96 13.15 19.37
C GLN A 74 6.29 12.45 19.12
N ALA A 75 6.30 11.12 19.07
CA ALA A 75 7.48 10.33 18.75
C ALA A 75 8.03 10.65 17.35
N ALA A 76 7.15 10.74 16.36
CA ALA A 76 7.52 11.07 14.99
C ALA A 76 8.17 12.46 14.87
N VAL A 77 7.68 13.46 15.60
CA VAL A 77 8.32 14.80 15.70
C VAL A 77 9.70 14.69 16.34
N ALA A 78 9.86 13.87 17.37
CA ALA A 78 11.15 13.60 18.01
C ALA A 78 12.13 12.75 17.17
N GLY A 79 11.72 12.34 15.96
CA GLY A 79 12.54 11.49 15.09
C GLY A 79 12.49 10.00 15.42
N LEU A 80 11.59 9.59 16.31
CA LEU A 80 11.36 8.20 16.68
C LEU A 80 10.26 7.61 15.79
N THR A 81 10.31 6.29 15.61
CA THR A 81 9.31 5.54 14.85
C THR A 81 8.46 4.69 15.78
N VAL A 82 7.14 4.80 15.64
CA VAL A 82 6.17 3.98 16.38
C VAL A 82 5.29 3.26 15.37
N PHE A 83 5.16 1.95 15.54
CA PHE A 83 4.30 1.11 14.72
C PHE A 83 3.21 0.47 15.58
N ASP A 84 2.02 0.32 15.00
CA ASP A 84 1.01 -0.59 15.51
C ASP A 84 1.62 -2.02 15.55
N PRO A 85 1.33 -2.84 16.57
CA PRO A 85 1.85 -4.20 16.66
C PRO A 85 1.65 -5.04 15.39
N ARG A 86 0.50 -4.89 14.73
CA ARG A 86 0.19 -5.59 13.48
C ARG A 86 1.13 -5.18 12.33
N VAL A 87 1.58 -3.93 12.33
CA VAL A 87 2.54 -3.41 11.36
C VAL A 87 3.95 -3.94 11.63
N HIS A 88 4.29 -4.12 12.90
CA HIS A 88 5.58 -4.67 13.31
C HIS A 88 5.79 -6.10 12.77
N ASP A 89 4.77 -6.96 12.86
CA ASP A 89 4.84 -8.34 12.36
C ASP A 89 5.05 -8.36 10.82
N THR A 90 4.36 -7.48 10.11
CA THR A 90 4.55 -7.27 8.66
C THR A 90 5.98 -6.87 8.31
N LEU A 91 6.56 -5.93 9.07
CA LEU A 91 7.94 -5.49 8.84
C LEU A 91 8.95 -6.59 9.12
N LEU A 92 8.76 -7.37 10.18
CA LEU A 92 9.61 -8.52 10.48
C LEU A 92 9.54 -9.57 9.38
N ALA A 93 8.35 -9.90 8.90
CA ALA A 93 8.17 -10.83 7.78
C ALA A 93 8.89 -10.33 6.52
N ALA A 94 8.82 -9.04 6.23
CA ALA A 94 9.49 -8.45 5.07
C ALA A 94 11.02 -8.39 5.20
N THR A 95 11.56 -8.29 6.42
CA THR A 95 13.02 -8.29 6.68
C THR A 95 13.61 -9.70 6.71
N THR A 96 12.81 -10.70 7.07
CA THR A 96 13.20 -12.12 7.06
C THR A 96 13.00 -12.79 5.71
N ALA A 97 12.25 -12.15 4.80
CA ALA A 97 12.18 -12.61 3.41
C ALA A 97 13.59 -12.54 2.79
N PRO A 98 14.07 -13.61 2.14
CA PRO A 98 15.34 -13.56 1.42
C PRO A 98 15.28 -12.41 0.40
N PRO A 99 16.43 -11.72 0.12
CA PRO A 99 16.46 -10.68 -0.89
C PRO A 99 15.85 -11.23 -2.19
N PRO A 100 15.10 -10.41 -2.95
CA PRO A 100 14.51 -10.87 -4.19
C PRO A 100 15.59 -11.55 -5.01
N ALA A 101 15.43 -12.84 -5.25
CA ALA A 101 16.34 -13.62 -6.07
C ALA A 101 16.47 -12.92 -7.44
N PRO A 102 17.66 -12.99 -8.08
CA PRO A 102 17.80 -12.47 -9.44
C PRO A 102 16.70 -13.05 -10.32
N PRO A 103 16.23 -12.35 -11.35
CA PRO A 103 15.04 -12.73 -12.11
C PRO A 103 15.19 -14.18 -12.58
N VAL A 104 14.44 -15.07 -11.94
CA VAL A 104 14.36 -16.48 -12.30
C VAL A 104 13.58 -16.56 -13.62
N PRO A 105 13.91 -17.47 -14.53
CA PRO A 105 13.06 -17.79 -15.67
C PRO A 105 11.67 -18.18 -15.14
N GLY A 106 10.66 -17.32 -15.34
CA GLY A 106 9.33 -17.43 -14.74
C GLY A 106 8.88 -16.19 -13.94
N ALA A 107 9.66 -15.11 -13.95
CA ALA A 107 9.24 -13.83 -13.36
C ALA A 107 7.92 -13.38 -14.00
N LEU A 108 6.98 -13.01 -13.14
CA LEU A 108 5.70 -12.46 -13.59
C LEU A 108 5.94 -11.20 -14.45
N PRO A 109 5.20 -11.03 -15.55
CA PRO A 109 5.38 -9.90 -16.45
C PRO A 109 5.11 -8.57 -15.73
N ASP A 110 5.75 -7.49 -16.20
CA ASP A 110 5.58 -6.11 -15.74
C ASP A 110 5.72 -5.92 -14.21
N ALA A 111 6.63 -6.68 -13.59
CA ALA A 111 6.89 -6.64 -12.15
C ALA A 111 5.62 -6.81 -11.28
N LEU A 112 4.65 -7.59 -11.76
CA LEU A 112 3.50 -8.00 -10.96
C LEU A 112 3.98 -8.80 -9.76
N THR A 113 3.43 -8.51 -8.59
CA THR A 113 3.59 -9.39 -7.43
C THR A 113 2.74 -10.65 -7.59
N GLN A 114 3.07 -11.72 -6.87
CA GLN A 114 2.28 -12.95 -6.85
C GLN A 114 0.80 -12.66 -6.55
N ARG A 115 0.54 -11.76 -5.60
CA ARG A 115 -0.82 -11.38 -5.20
C ARG A 115 -1.56 -10.59 -6.29
N GLU A 116 -0.87 -9.73 -7.01
CA GLU A 116 -1.44 -9.00 -8.14
C GLU A 116 -1.75 -9.94 -9.31
N ALA A 117 -0.88 -10.90 -9.59
CA ALA A 117 -1.13 -11.91 -10.61
C ALA A 117 -2.33 -12.80 -10.25
N GLU A 118 -2.46 -13.22 -8.99
CA GLU A 118 -3.60 -13.99 -8.49
C GLU A 118 -4.91 -13.21 -8.66
N ILE A 119 -4.95 -11.94 -8.25
CA ILE A 119 -6.12 -11.09 -8.43
C ILE A 119 -6.42 -10.87 -9.91
N LEU A 120 -5.42 -10.68 -10.75
CA LEU A 120 -5.58 -10.51 -12.19
C LEU A 120 -6.15 -11.77 -12.85
N ALA A 121 -5.71 -12.96 -12.41
CA ALA A 121 -6.27 -14.22 -12.88
C ALA A 121 -7.76 -14.36 -12.51
N LEU A 122 -8.16 -13.98 -11.29
CA LEU A 122 -9.57 -14.00 -10.87
C LEU A 122 -10.41 -12.97 -11.64
N ILE A 123 -9.84 -11.80 -11.96
CA ILE A 123 -10.46 -10.82 -12.84
C ILE A 123 -10.71 -11.41 -14.22
N ALA A 124 -9.75 -12.14 -14.76
CA ALA A 124 -9.85 -12.77 -16.07
C ALA A 124 -10.85 -13.94 -16.12
N GLN A 125 -11.06 -14.59 -14.97
CA GLN A 125 -12.15 -15.58 -14.78
C GLN A 125 -13.54 -14.94 -14.65
N GLY A 126 -13.64 -13.61 -14.63
CA GLY A 126 -14.90 -12.87 -14.59
C GLY A 126 -15.44 -12.54 -13.20
N LEU A 127 -14.70 -12.81 -12.13
CA LEU A 127 -15.16 -12.54 -10.77
C LEU A 127 -15.25 -11.03 -10.53
N THR A 128 -16.27 -10.62 -9.79
CA THR A 128 -16.45 -9.23 -9.33
C THR A 128 -15.52 -8.94 -8.14
N ASN A 129 -15.29 -7.66 -7.82
CA ASN A 129 -14.46 -7.29 -6.68
C ASN A 129 -14.93 -7.88 -5.32
N PRO A 130 -16.26 -7.91 -5.01
CA PRO A 130 -16.75 -8.60 -3.81
C PRO A 130 -16.43 -10.09 -3.79
N GLU A 131 -16.58 -10.80 -4.93
CA GLU A 131 -16.27 -12.23 -5.02
C GLU A 131 -14.78 -12.50 -4.83
N ILE A 132 -13.92 -11.68 -5.45
CA ILE A 132 -12.46 -11.74 -5.24
C ILE A 132 -12.12 -11.48 -3.76
N ALA A 133 -12.75 -10.49 -3.16
CA ALA A 133 -12.55 -10.16 -1.74
C ALA A 133 -12.93 -11.34 -0.83
N GLN A 134 -14.04 -11.98 -1.11
CA GLN A 134 -14.50 -13.18 -0.38
C GLN A 134 -13.53 -14.35 -0.56
N GLN A 135 -13.14 -14.65 -1.80
CA GLN A 135 -12.27 -15.79 -2.10
C GLN A 135 -10.87 -15.65 -1.50
N LEU A 136 -10.35 -14.43 -1.47
CA LEU A 136 -9.01 -14.14 -0.98
C LEU A 136 -8.96 -13.69 0.49
N CYS A 137 -10.10 -13.70 1.19
CA CYS A 137 -10.24 -13.19 2.57
C CYS A 137 -9.73 -11.75 2.74
N LEU A 138 -10.02 -10.90 1.75
CA LEU A 138 -9.64 -9.49 1.71
C LEU A 138 -10.87 -8.58 1.88
N SER A 139 -10.63 -7.29 2.15
CA SER A 139 -11.69 -6.29 2.00
C SER A 139 -11.89 -5.93 0.52
N ASN A 140 -13.11 -5.52 0.17
CA ASN A 140 -13.41 -5.02 -1.19
C ASN A 140 -12.53 -3.80 -1.55
N HIS A 141 -12.17 -3.01 -0.54
CA HIS A 141 -11.28 -1.86 -0.70
C HIS A 141 -9.84 -2.30 -1.04
N THR A 142 -9.32 -3.30 -0.35
CA THR A 142 -8.00 -3.89 -0.63
C THR A 142 -7.93 -4.44 -2.05
N VAL A 143 -8.99 -5.13 -2.50
CA VAL A 143 -9.08 -5.61 -3.89
C VAL A 143 -9.04 -4.45 -4.89
N LYS A 144 -9.78 -3.36 -4.64
CA LYS A 144 -9.74 -2.16 -5.50
C LYS A 144 -8.32 -1.55 -5.57
N SER A 145 -7.61 -1.49 -4.45
CA SER A 145 -6.24 -0.97 -4.40
C SER A 145 -5.28 -1.82 -5.25
N HIS A 146 -5.37 -3.15 -5.14
CA HIS A 146 -4.58 -4.05 -5.98
C HIS A 146 -4.94 -3.89 -7.47
N ILE A 147 -6.23 -3.76 -7.81
CA ILE A 147 -6.68 -3.57 -9.20
C ILE A 147 -6.07 -2.28 -9.79
N ASN A 148 -6.07 -1.19 -9.03
CA ASN A 148 -5.47 0.06 -9.50
C ASN A 148 -3.97 -0.09 -9.77
N ARG A 149 -3.24 -0.82 -8.91
CA ARG A 149 -1.82 -1.11 -9.13
C ARG A 149 -1.59 -2.01 -10.34
N ILE A 150 -2.41 -3.05 -10.50
CA ILE A 150 -2.39 -3.93 -11.67
C ILE A 150 -2.57 -3.09 -12.93
N PHE A 151 -3.57 -2.21 -12.97
CA PHE A 151 -3.82 -1.36 -14.14
C PHE A 151 -2.62 -0.44 -14.45
N THR A 152 -2.01 0.13 -13.41
CA THR A 152 -0.81 0.96 -13.57
C THR A 152 0.37 0.15 -14.11
N LYS A 153 0.67 -1.02 -13.52
CA LYS A 153 1.80 -1.86 -13.91
C LYS A 153 1.64 -2.44 -15.31
N THR A 154 0.44 -2.90 -15.65
CA THR A 154 0.13 -3.52 -16.95
C THR A 154 -0.27 -2.50 -18.02
N SER A 155 -0.24 -1.19 -17.70
CA SER A 155 -0.72 -0.11 -18.57
C SER A 155 -2.15 -0.36 -19.08
N SER A 156 -2.98 -1.02 -18.28
CA SER A 156 -4.37 -1.32 -18.62
C SER A 156 -5.26 -0.13 -18.24
N ARG A 157 -5.99 0.43 -19.20
CA ARG A 157 -6.89 1.57 -18.98
C ARG A 157 -8.20 1.21 -18.29
N ASP A 158 -8.59 -0.06 -18.36
CA ASP A 158 -9.85 -0.59 -17.82
C ASP A 158 -9.76 -2.09 -17.55
N ARG A 159 -10.83 -2.64 -16.96
CA ARG A 159 -10.92 -4.06 -16.62
C ARG A 159 -10.81 -4.97 -17.84
N ALA A 160 -11.40 -4.59 -18.97
CA ALA A 160 -11.36 -5.38 -20.20
C ALA A 160 -9.92 -5.44 -20.76
N ALA A 161 -9.18 -4.34 -20.69
CA ALA A 161 -7.76 -4.31 -21.07
C ALA A 161 -6.92 -5.21 -20.16
N ALA A 162 -7.20 -5.24 -18.85
CA ALA A 162 -6.51 -6.12 -17.91
C ALA A 162 -6.81 -7.61 -18.15
N ILE A 163 -8.04 -7.95 -18.51
CA ILE A 163 -8.40 -9.32 -18.92
C ILE A 163 -7.62 -9.75 -20.16
N ASN A 164 -7.58 -8.89 -21.18
CA ASN A 164 -6.81 -9.15 -22.40
C ASN A 164 -5.30 -9.29 -22.13
N TYR A 165 -4.79 -8.51 -21.17
CA TYR A 165 -3.41 -8.63 -20.73
C TYR A 165 -3.14 -10.00 -20.08
N ALA A 166 -4.02 -10.46 -19.17
CA ALA A 166 -3.88 -11.75 -18.50
C ALA A 166 -3.83 -12.92 -19.52
N HIS A 167 -4.71 -12.89 -20.52
CA HIS A 167 -4.73 -13.88 -21.59
C HIS A 167 -3.41 -13.87 -22.41
N ARG A 168 -2.94 -12.69 -22.84
CA ARG A 168 -1.70 -12.57 -23.63
C ARG A 168 -0.47 -13.09 -22.89
N HIS A 169 -0.42 -12.94 -21.59
CA HIS A 169 0.71 -13.32 -20.74
C HIS A 169 0.53 -14.67 -20.06
N GLN A 170 -0.52 -15.45 -20.44
CA GLN A 170 -0.78 -16.80 -19.93
C GLN A 170 -0.83 -16.87 -18.39
N LEU A 171 -1.47 -15.87 -17.78
CA LEU A 171 -1.66 -15.80 -16.32
C LEU A 171 -2.90 -16.57 -15.83
N ILE A 172 -3.59 -17.23 -16.75
CA ILE A 172 -4.78 -18.08 -16.54
C ILE A 172 -4.64 -19.35 -17.33
#